data_1facf971e08723fd7bf6fa6724c6a5e9
#
_entry.id   1facf971e08723fd7bf6fa6724c6a5e9
#
_cell.length_a   1.000
_cell.length_b   1.000
_cell.length_c   1.000
_cell.angle_alpha   90.00
_cell.angle_beta   90.00
_cell.angle_gamma   90.00
#
_symmetry.space_group_name_H-M   'P 1'
#
loop_
_entity.id
_entity.type
_entity.pdbx_description
1 polymer ?
#
loop_
_entity_poly.entity_id
_entity_poly.type
_entity_poly.pdbx_seq_one_letter_code
_entity_poly.pdbx_strand_id
1 'polypeptide(L)'
;MLSPAESEALWLSLSVAARAVVFNLPFAVLVAWLLTRKRFAGRTLFDAFVHLPLVLPPVVVGYLLLVLFGVRGPIGGWLHDQFGIQLAFTSNGAALATAVMSFPLVVRAIRISLENVDSRLEEAARTLGAGAFDRFTSITLPLIAPGIGVPRSANR
;
A
#
# COMPACT_ATOMS: atom_id res chain seq x y z
N MET A 1 -4.89 22.94 -26.13
CA MET A 1 -4.00 23.53 -25.10
C MET A 1 -4.77 23.47 -23.79
N LEU A 2 -4.17 22.91 -22.76
CA LEU A 2 -4.78 22.86 -21.41
C LEU A 2 -4.83 24.28 -20.84
N SER A 3 -5.94 24.61 -20.17
CA SER A 3 -6.04 25.87 -19.43
C SER A 3 -5.11 25.84 -18.19
N PRO A 4 -4.70 26.99 -17.65
CA PRO A 4 -3.89 27.02 -16.42
C PRO A 4 -4.51 26.24 -15.26
N ALA A 5 -5.84 26.33 -15.10
CA ALA A 5 -6.57 25.60 -14.07
C ALA A 5 -6.55 24.06 -14.27
N GLU A 6 -6.65 23.59 -15.51
CA GLU A 6 -6.56 22.17 -15.84
C GLU A 6 -5.18 21.59 -15.58
N SER A 7 -4.11 22.36 -15.92
CA SER A 7 -2.73 21.94 -15.65
C SER A 7 -2.44 21.86 -14.14
N GLU A 8 -2.96 22.81 -13.36
CA GLU A 8 -2.84 22.80 -11.90
C GLU A 8 -3.58 21.61 -11.27
N ALA A 9 -4.80 21.32 -11.74
CA ALA A 9 -5.56 20.17 -11.28
C ALA A 9 -4.87 18.84 -11.59
N LEU A 10 -4.28 18.71 -12.79
CA LEU A 10 -3.49 17.54 -13.17
C LEU A 10 -2.26 17.37 -12.28
N TRP A 11 -1.52 18.46 -12.05
CA TRP A 11 -0.34 18.43 -11.18
C TRP A 11 -0.69 18.05 -9.74
N LEU A 12 -1.77 18.63 -9.21
CA LEU A 12 -2.26 18.27 -7.87
C LEU A 12 -2.64 16.80 -7.79
N SER A 13 -3.41 16.28 -8.75
CA SER A 13 -3.83 14.89 -8.79
C SER A 13 -2.64 13.93 -8.88
N LEU A 14 -1.66 14.25 -9.72
CA LEU A 14 -0.44 13.44 -9.87
C LEU A 14 0.41 13.45 -8.59
N SER A 15 0.54 14.60 -7.95
CA SER A 15 1.29 14.73 -6.69
C SER A 15 0.62 13.98 -5.54
N VAL A 16 -0.71 14.03 -5.45
CA VAL A 16 -1.50 13.25 -4.46
C VAL A 16 -1.33 11.76 -4.71
N ALA A 17 -1.47 11.31 -5.95
CA ALA A 17 -1.30 9.90 -6.32
C ALA A 17 0.12 9.40 -6.03
N ALA A 18 1.15 10.17 -6.39
CA ALA A 18 2.54 9.81 -6.13
C ALA A 18 2.82 9.66 -4.63
N ARG A 19 2.36 10.60 -3.81
CA ARG A 19 2.50 10.51 -2.33
C ARG A 19 1.76 9.30 -1.77
N ALA A 20 0.53 9.04 -2.24
CA ALA A 20 -0.24 7.88 -1.81
C ALA A 20 0.48 6.57 -2.13
N VAL A 21 1.04 6.43 -3.34
CA VAL A 21 1.79 5.24 -3.76
C VAL A 21 3.06 5.07 -2.95
N VAL A 22 3.87 6.13 -2.82
CA VAL A 22 5.14 6.07 -2.05
C VAL A 22 4.88 5.68 -0.61
N PHE A 23 3.82 6.19 0.01
CA PHE A 23 3.44 5.84 1.37
C PHE A 23 2.90 4.40 1.47
N ASN A 24 2.07 3.97 0.51
CA ASN A 24 1.44 2.66 0.53
C ASN A 24 2.40 1.51 0.27
N LEU A 25 3.34 1.66 -0.67
CA LEU A 25 4.20 0.57 -1.14
C LEU A 25 4.91 -0.19 -0.02
N PRO A 26 5.66 0.43 0.91
CA PRO A 26 6.39 -0.29 1.94
C PRO A 26 5.46 -1.08 2.87
N PHE A 27 4.32 -0.49 3.25
CA PHE A 27 3.34 -1.15 4.12
C PHE A 27 2.60 -2.27 3.38
N ALA A 28 2.22 -2.05 2.12
CA ALA A 28 1.52 -3.04 1.31
C ALA A 28 2.41 -4.26 1.02
N VAL A 29 3.70 -4.05 0.73
CA VAL A 29 4.68 -5.12 0.54
C VAL A 29 4.84 -5.94 1.83
N LEU A 30 4.99 -5.27 2.98
CA LEU A 30 5.12 -5.93 4.27
C LEU A 30 3.87 -6.76 4.61
N VAL A 31 2.68 -6.18 4.44
CA VAL A 31 1.41 -6.85 4.73
C VAL A 31 1.16 -8.01 3.74
N ALA A 32 1.41 -7.81 2.46
CA ALA A 32 1.30 -8.87 1.46
C ALA A 32 2.24 -10.03 1.75
N TRP A 33 3.49 -9.75 2.08
CA TRP A 33 4.48 -10.76 2.46
C TRP A 33 4.05 -11.52 3.73
N LEU A 34 3.61 -10.79 4.77
CA LEU A 34 3.13 -11.37 6.01
C LEU A 34 1.94 -12.32 5.77
N LEU A 35 0.97 -11.87 4.99
CA LEU A 35 -0.21 -12.65 4.63
C LEU A 35 0.10 -13.83 3.72
N THR A 36 1.13 -13.77 2.87
CA THR A 36 1.48 -14.86 1.95
C THR A 36 2.36 -15.90 2.61
N ARG A 37 3.38 -15.48 3.35
CA ARG A 37 4.46 -16.35 3.83
C ARG A 37 4.34 -16.79 5.29
N LYS A 38 3.54 -16.10 6.11
CA LYS A 38 3.39 -16.43 7.53
C LYS A 38 2.02 -17.05 7.81
N ARG A 39 2.05 -18.11 8.62
CA ARG A 39 0.85 -18.71 9.22
C ARG A 39 0.82 -18.32 10.68
N PHE A 40 -0.15 -17.53 11.10
CA PHE A 40 -0.35 -17.11 12.48
C PHE A 40 -1.83 -17.15 12.84
N ALA A 41 -2.11 -17.33 14.13
CA ALA A 41 -3.47 -17.25 14.63
C ALA A 41 -4.03 -15.85 14.40
N GLY A 42 -5.23 -15.75 13.80
CA GLY A 42 -5.84 -14.45 13.45
C GLY A 42 -5.50 -13.91 12.05
N ARG A 43 -4.77 -14.67 11.20
CA ARG A 43 -4.46 -14.26 9.81
C ARG A 43 -5.70 -13.87 9.03
N THR A 44 -6.78 -14.66 9.16
CA THR A 44 -8.05 -14.40 8.45
C THR A 44 -8.69 -13.09 8.93
N LEU A 45 -8.66 -12.82 10.23
CA LEU A 45 -9.17 -11.57 10.78
C LEU A 45 -8.34 -10.36 10.34
N PHE A 46 -7.02 -10.51 10.30
CA PHE A 46 -6.12 -9.46 9.81
C PHE A 46 -6.32 -9.20 8.31
N ASP A 47 -6.49 -10.26 7.51
CA ASP A 47 -6.81 -10.16 6.08
C ASP A 47 -8.17 -9.45 5.86
N ALA A 48 -9.19 -9.82 6.64
CA ALA A 48 -10.49 -9.14 6.60
C ALA A 48 -10.38 -7.65 6.97
N PHE A 49 -9.58 -7.31 7.97
CA PHE A 49 -9.35 -5.92 8.38
C PHE A 49 -8.65 -5.10 7.29
N VAL A 50 -7.64 -5.68 6.65
CA VAL A 50 -6.92 -5.03 5.50
C VAL A 50 -7.87 -4.75 4.34
N HIS A 51 -8.85 -5.63 4.09
CA HIS A 51 -9.81 -5.48 3.00
C HIS A 51 -11.08 -4.74 3.38
N LEU A 52 -11.23 -4.33 4.65
CA LEU A 52 -12.40 -3.61 5.15
C LEU A 52 -12.75 -2.34 4.34
N PRO A 53 -11.77 -1.51 3.91
CA PRO A 53 -12.08 -0.31 3.12
C PRO A 53 -12.75 -0.59 1.77
N LEU A 54 -12.60 -1.80 1.20
CA LEU A 54 -13.27 -2.18 -0.05
C LEU A 54 -14.75 -2.53 0.14
N VAL A 55 -15.12 -2.96 1.34
CA VAL A 55 -16.49 -3.36 1.66
C VAL A 55 -17.32 -2.17 2.12
N LEU A 56 -16.67 -1.21 2.77
CA LEU A 56 -17.33 -0.01 3.28
C LEU A 56 -17.63 0.98 2.13
N PRO A 57 -18.78 1.65 2.16
CA PRO A 57 -19.05 2.76 1.25
C PRO A 57 -17.94 3.84 1.39
N PRO A 58 -17.46 4.43 0.29
CA PRO A 58 -16.39 5.45 0.32
C PRO A 58 -16.68 6.63 1.25
N VAL A 59 -17.94 7.01 1.38
CA VAL A 59 -18.37 8.09 2.28
C VAL A 59 -18.10 7.73 3.74
N VAL A 60 -18.34 6.46 4.12
CA VAL A 60 -18.08 5.99 5.49
C VAL A 60 -16.59 6.00 5.78
N VAL A 61 -15.75 5.54 4.85
CA VAL A 61 -14.29 5.59 4.99
C VAL A 61 -13.80 7.03 5.13
N GLY A 62 -14.29 7.94 4.28
CA GLY A 62 -13.98 9.37 4.37
C GLY A 62 -14.39 9.99 5.70
N TYR A 63 -15.58 9.66 6.19
CA TYR A 63 -16.06 10.11 7.51
C TYR A 63 -15.17 9.59 8.65
N LEU A 64 -14.83 8.30 8.65
CA LEU A 64 -13.94 7.73 9.66
C LEU A 64 -12.56 8.40 9.65
N LEU A 65 -12.02 8.67 8.46
CA LEU A 65 -10.75 9.40 8.34
C LEU A 65 -10.86 10.82 8.89
N LEU A 66 -11.96 11.53 8.65
CA LEU A 66 -12.19 12.86 9.23
C LEU A 66 -12.32 12.81 10.75
N VAL A 67 -12.99 11.81 11.30
CA VAL A 67 -13.11 11.63 12.76
C VAL A 67 -11.75 11.33 13.39
N LEU A 68 -10.91 10.51 12.75
CA LEU A 68 -9.60 10.11 13.29
C LEU A 68 -8.53 11.20 13.08
N PHE A 69 -8.46 11.75 11.88
CA PHE A 69 -7.40 12.66 11.43
C PHE A 69 -7.81 14.12 11.32
N GLY A 70 -9.06 14.45 11.68
CA GLY A 70 -9.50 15.84 11.85
C GLY A 70 -8.76 16.56 12.95
N VAL A 71 -8.75 17.89 12.94
CA VAL A 71 -8.02 18.72 13.92
C VAL A 71 -8.47 18.44 15.38
N ARG A 72 -9.72 18.03 15.57
CA ARG A 72 -10.27 17.62 16.88
C ARG A 72 -10.27 16.10 17.08
N GLY A 73 -9.76 15.34 16.12
CA GLY A 73 -9.68 13.88 16.21
C GLY A 73 -8.50 13.41 17.07
N PRO A 74 -8.53 12.16 17.54
CA PRO A 74 -7.50 11.65 18.45
C PRO A 74 -6.10 11.62 17.82
N ILE A 75 -5.99 11.34 16.53
CA ILE A 75 -4.71 11.31 15.81
C ILE A 75 -4.40 12.68 15.22
N GLY A 76 -5.38 13.30 14.57
CA GLY A 76 -5.19 14.60 13.92
C GLY A 76 -4.94 15.73 14.91
N GLY A 77 -5.61 15.75 16.06
CA GLY A 77 -5.36 16.70 17.14
C GLY A 77 -3.95 16.56 17.68
N TRP A 78 -3.52 15.34 17.99
CA TRP A 78 -2.17 15.07 18.45
C TRP A 78 -1.09 15.50 17.44
N LEU A 79 -1.29 15.20 16.13
CA LEU A 79 -0.40 15.65 15.06
C LEU A 79 -0.35 17.17 14.94
N HIS A 80 -1.49 17.84 15.12
CA HIS A 80 -1.58 19.29 15.09
C HIS A 80 -0.85 19.94 16.28
N ASP A 81 -1.07 19.42 17.47
CA ASP A 81 -0.51 19.98 18.72
C ASP A 81 1.00 19.78 18.82
N GLN A 82 1.52 18.63 18.34
CA GLN A 82 2.95 18.30 18.44
C GLN A 82 3.78 18.80 17.25
N PHE A 83 3.23 18.78 16.05
CA PHE A 83 3.96 19.03 14.81
C PHE A 83 3.36 20.16 13.96
N GLY A 84 2.24 20.74 14.35
CA GLY A 84 1.54 21.74 13.55
C GLY A 84 0.98 21.20 12.22
N ILE A 85 0.86 19.86 12.08
CA ILE A 85 0.42 19.20 10.84
C ILE A 85 -1.10 19.06 10.86
N GLN A 86 -1.74 19.67 9.85
CA GLN A 86 -3.16 19.49 9.57
C GLN A 86 -3.32 18.57 8.37
N LEU A 87 -4.07 17.47 8.54
CA LEU A 87 -4.38 16.53 7.45
C LEU A 87 -5.75 16.82 6.82
N ALA A 88 -6.77 17.07 7.63
CA ALA A 88 -8.12 17.31 7.13
C ALA A 88 -8.17 18.51 6.17
N PHE A 89 -8.84 18.31 5.04
CA PHE A 89 -9.04 19.31 3.98
C PHE A 89 -7.75 19.84 3.33
N THR A 90 -6.68 19.04 3.34
CA THR A 90 -5.41 19.36 2.67
C THR A 90 -5.05 18.33 1.61
N SER A 91 -4.09 18.64 0.74
CA SER A 91 -3.58 17.68 -0.25
C SER A 91 -2.92 16.45 0.40
N ASN A 92 -2.37 16.60 1.61
CA ASN A 92 -1.84 15.48 2.39
C ASN A 92 -2.97 14.58 2.92
N GLY A 93 -4.10 15.16 3.34
CA GLY A 93 -5.29 14.40 3.71
C GLY A 93 -5.91 13.66 2.52
N ALA A 94 -5.93 14.29 1.34
CA ALA A 94 -6.35 13.63 0.11
C ALA A 94 -5.42 12.46 -0.24
N ALA A 95 -4.11 12.62 -0.10
CA ALA A 95 -3.13 11.54 -0.30
C ALA A 95 -3.34 10.39 0.69
N LEU A 96 -3.58 10.69 1.97
CA LEU A 96 -3.90 9.69 2.99
C LEU A 96 -5.19 8.93 2.67
N ALA A 97 -6.26 9.63 2.30
CA ALA A 97 -7.52 9.00 1.93
C ALA A 97 -7.35 8.08 0.71
N THR A 98 -6.65 8.56 -0.33
CA THR A 98 -6.32 7.76 -1.51
C THR A 98 -5.48 6.54 -1.14
N ALA A 99 -4.48 6.70 -0.25
CA ALA A 99 -3.66 5.61 0.24
C ALA A 99 -4.52 4.54 0.93
N VAL A 100 -5.38 4.93 1.88
CA VAL A 100 -6.24 3.99 2.63
C VAL A 100 -7.19 3.23 1.70
N MET A 101 -7.81 3.93 0.74
CA MET A 101 -8.76 3.33 -0.20
C MET A 101 -8.08 2.38 -1.20
N SER A 102 -6.87 2.71 -1.65
CA SER A 102 -6.12 1.89 -2.61
C SER A 102 -5.31 0.76 -1.94
N PHE A 103 -5.06 0.85 -0.64
CA PHE A 103 -4.22 -0.09 0.10
C PHE A 103 -4.55 -1.56 -0.13
N PRO A 104 -5.81 -2.02 0.04
CA PRO A 104 -6.14 -3.43 -0.16
C PRO A 104 -5.93 -3.90 -1.60
N LEU A 105 -6.13 -3.04 -2.60
CA LEU A 105 -5.88 -3.37 -4.00
C LEU A 105 -4.38 -3.57 -4.27
N VAL A 106 -3.54 -2.69 -3.70
CA VAL A 106 -2.08 -2.81 -3.80
C VAL A 106 -1.59 -4.07 -3.09
N VAL A 107 -2.08 -4.35 -1.87
CA VAL A 107 -1.77 -5.59 -1.14
C VAL A 107 -2.14 -6.82 -1.97
N ARG A 108 -3.33 -6.82 -2.58
CA ARG A 108 -3.80 -7.94 -3.41
C ARG A 108 -2.93 -8.14 -4.64
N ALA A 109 -2.57 -7.06 -5.34
CA ALA A 109 -1.69 -7.13 -6.51
C ALA A 109 -0.32 -7.71 -6.17
N ILE A 110 0.28 -7.26 -5.05
CA ILE A 110 1.57 -7.77 -4.57
C ILE A 110 1.45 -9.24 -4.14
N ARG A 111 0.36 -9.63 -3.47
CA ARG A 111 0.13 -11.05 -3.10
C ARG A 111 0.10 -11.96 -4.31
N ILE A 112 -0.63 -11.60 -5.36
CA ILE A 112 -0.67 -12.37 -6.61
C ILE A 112 0.75 -12.52 -7.19
N SER A 113 1.54 -11.44 -7.18
CA SER A 113 2.92 -11.50 -7.63
C SER A 113 3.80 -12.40 -6.76
N LEU A 114 3.63 -12.35 -5.44
CA LEU A 114 4.34 -13.22 -4.48
C LEU A 114 3.95 -14.70 -4.62
N GLU A 115 2.70 -14.99 -4.91
CA GLU A 115 2.20 -16.36 -5.10
C GLU A 115 2.72 -16.98 -6.41
N ASN A 116 3.04 -16.16 -7.41
CA ASN A 116 3.64 -16.59 -8.68
C ASN A 116 5.17 -16.81 -8.59
N VAL A 117 5.83 -16.37 -7.50
CA VAL A 117 7.24 -16.68 -7.26
C VAL A 117 7.39 -18.12 -6.81
N ASP A 118 8.18 -18.92 -7.55
CA ASP A 118 8.41 -20.32 -7.22
C ASP A 118 9.04 -20.45 -5.82
N SER A 119 8.31 -21.09 -4.90
CA SER A 119 8.75 -21.34 -3.53
C SER A 119 10.04 -22.16 -3.45
N ARG A 120 10.37 -22.93 -4.50
CA ARG A 120 11.61 -23.71 -4.59
C ARG A 120 12.85 -22.82 -4.62
N LEU A 121 12.76 -21.62 -5.21
CA LEU A 121 13.86 -20.65 -5.21
C LEU A 121 14.12 -20.11 -3.80
N GLU A 122 13.07 -19.87 -3.04
CA GLU A 122 13.21 -19.44 -1.63
C GLU A 122 13.71 -20.57 -0.72
N GLU A 123 13.30 -21.81 -0.98
CA GLU A 123 13.79 -23.00 -0.26
C GLU A 123 15.26 -23.26 -0.56
N ALA A 124 15.69 -23.16 -1.82
CA ALA A 124 17.11 -23.28 -2.20
C ALA A 124 17.98 -22.21 -1.53
N ALA A 125 17.50 -20.96 -1.48
CA ALA A 125 18.21 -19.90 -0.77
C ALA A 125 18.28 -20.13 0.75
N ARG A 126 17.22 -20.73 1.31
CA ARG A 126 17.19 -21.10 2.73
C ARG A 126 18.22 -22.19 3.06
N THR A 127 18.40 -23.19 2.21
CA THR A 127 19.40 -24.24 2.39
C THR A 127 20.84 -23.70 2.27
N LEU A 128 21.03 -22.58 1.55
CA LEU A 128 22.28 -21.86 1.45
C LEU A 128 22.54 -20.86 2.61
N GLY A 129 21.66 -20.85 3.63
CA GLY A 129 21.83 -20.03 4.83
C GLY A 129 21.34 -18.57 4.69
N ALA A 130 20.65 -18.21 3.60
CA ALA A 130 20.14 -16.86 3.42
C ALA A 130 19.03 -16.53 4.45
N GLY A 131 19.17 -15.39 5.14
CA GLY A 131 18.20 -14.86 6.07
C GLY A 131 16.86 -14.49 5.40
N ALA A 132 15.81 -14.31 6.18
CA ALA A 132 14.49 -13.97 5.63
C ALA A 132 14.50 -12.62 4.90
N PHE A 133 15.27 -11.67 5.40
CA PHE A 133 15.44 -10.34 4.81
C PHE A 133 16.27 -10.40 3.51
N ASP A 134 17.36 -11.17 3.50
CA ASP A 134 18.19 -11.37 2.31
C ASP A 134 17.42 -12.04 1.18
N ARG A 135 16.59 -13.04 1.49
CA ARG A 135 15.70 -13.69 0.51
C ARG A 135 14.68 -12.73 -0.05
N PHE A 136 14.12 -11.88 0.82
CA PHE A 136 13.15 -10.88 0.40
C PHE A 136 13.78 -9.86 -0.56
N THR A 137 14.94 -9.30 -0.21
CA THR A 137 15.59 -8.24 -0.99
C THR A 137 16.28 -8.76 -2.25
N SER A 138 16.89 -9.96 -2.20
CA SER A 138 17.71 -10.49 -3.29
C SER A 138 16.94 -11.39 -4.27
N ILE A 139 15.82 -11.98 -3.85
CA ILE A 139 15.04 -12.91 -4.66
C ILE A 139 13.64 -12.39 -4.90
N THR A 140 12.89 -12.09 -3.83
CA THR A 140 11.48 -11.78 -3.93
C THR A 140 11.25 -10.41 -4.56
N LEU A 141 11.94 -9.39 -4.10
CA LEU A 141 11.78 -8.01 -4.56
C LEU A 141 12.16 -7.83 -6.05
N PRO A 142 13.28 -8.34 -6.58
CA PRO A 142 13.62 -8.26 -7.99
C PRO A 142 12.69 -9.06 -8.90
N LEU A 143 12.12 -10.18 -8.42
CA LEU A 143 11.18 -10.99 -9.19
C LEU A 143 9.77 -10.41 -9.26
N ILE A 144 9.39 -9.58 -8.29
CA ILE A 144 8.12 -8.87 -8.28
C ILE A 144 8.19 -7.59 -9.12
N ALA A 145 9.35 -6.93 -9.17
CA ALA A 145 9.55 -5.67 -9.90
C ALA A 145 9.17 -5.74 -11.40
N PRO A 146 9.48 -6.81 -12.17
CA PRO A 146 9.04 -6.94 -13.56
C PRO A 146 7.54 -7.19 -13.72
N GLY A 147 6.85 -7.72 -12.69
CA GLY A 147 5.41 -7.98 -12.71
C GLY A 147 4.55 -6.70 -12.65
N ILE A 148 5.17 -5.58 -12.31
CA ILE A 148 4.51 -4.26 -12.28
C ILE A 148 4.57 -3.59 -13.66
N GLY A 149 5.39 -4.06 -14.61
CA GLY A 149 5.68 -3.31 -15.83
C GLY A 149 5.62 -4.01 -17.19
N VAL A 150 5.66 -5.35 -17.32
CA VAL A 150 5.66 -6.02 -18.65
C VAL A 150 5.07 -7.43 -18.55
N PRO A 151 4.05 -7.77 -19.38
CA PRO A 151 3.67 -9.16 -19.56
C PRO A 151 4.82 -9.88 -20.32
N ARG A 152 5.48 -10.80 -19.66
CA ARG A 152 6.37 -11.73 -20.36
C ARG A 152 5.51 -12.56 -21.32
N SER A 153 5.60 -12.23 -22.61
CA SER A 153 5.15 -13.12 -23.66
C SER A 153 5.78 -14.50 -23.42
N ALA A 154 4.93 -15.50 -23.13
CA ALA A 154 5.32 -16.88 -23.12
C ALA A 154 5.95 -17.20 -24.46
N ASN A 155 7.25 -17.37 -24.52
CA ASN A 155 7.90 -18.02 -25.64
C ASN A 155 8.20 -19.47 -25.23
N ARG A 156 7.71 -20.35 -26.04
CA ARG A 156 7.67 -21.83 -25.98
C ARG A 156 9.02 -22.46 -25.68
#